data_0bc26ef8736abfe62c5f626e33a6f93f
#
_entry.id   0bc26ef8736abfe62c5f626e33a6f93f
#
_cell.length_a   1.000
_cell.length_b   1.000
_cell.length_c   1.000
_cell.angle_alpha   90.00
_cell.angle_beta   90.00
_cell.angle_gamma   90.00
#
_symmetry.space_group_name_H-M   'P 1'
#
loop_
_entity.id
_entity.type
_entity.pdbx_description
1 polymer ?
#
loop_
_entity_poly.entity_id
_entity_poly.type
_entity_poly.pdbx_seq_one_letter_code
_entity_poly.pdbx_strand_id
1 'polypeptide(L)'
;MSIPVMMTIAGSDCSAGAGLQADLKAAHAMGAFALTAVTCVVSEAPGTVRGIQEVDPALVADQVRINLEHFPVRAVKTGMLCLLYTSPSPRDMRRSR
;
A
#
# COMPACT_ATOMS: atom_id res chain seq x y z
N MET A 1 22.77 7.03 -14.79
CA MET A 1 21.72 7.64 -14.07
C MET A 1 20.80 6.62 -13.44
N SER A 2 20.57 6.78 -12.18
CA SER A 2 19.78 5.76 -11.51
C SER A 2 18.32 6.16 -11.46
N ILE A 3 17.48 5.16 -11.46
CA ILE A 3 16.03 5.37 -11.34
C ILE A 3 15.72 5.46 -9.87
N PRO A 4 14.96 6.47 -9.44
CA PRO A 4 14.61 6.57 -8.02
C PRO A 4 13.73 5.39 -7.61
N VAL A 5 13.95 4.91 -6.40
CA VAL A 5 13.22 3.79 -5.83
C VAL A 5 12.33 4.29 -4.71
N MET A 6 11.07 3.93 -4.75
CA MET A 6 10.13 4.26 -3.69
C MET A 6 9.44 2.98 -3.23
N MET A 7 8.80 3.06 -2.08
CA MET A 7 8.01 1.93 -1.58
C MET A 7 6.61 2.41 -1.26
N THR A 8 5.61 1.64 -1.64
CA THR A 8 4.25 1.91 -1.23
C THR A 8 3.80 0.82 -0.25
N ILE A 9 3.22 1.25 0.86
CA ILE A 9 2.67 0.36 1.88
C ILE A 9 1.16 0.52 1.78
N ALA A 10 0.49 -0.43 1.18
CA ALA A 10 -0.92 -0.26 0.87
C ALA A 10 -1.60 -1.60 0.63
N GLY A 11 -2.91 -1.58 0.53
CA GLY A 11 -3.67 -2.76 0.20
C GLY A 11 -3.70 -3.03 -1.29
N SER A 12 -4.05 -4.24 -1.62
CA SER A 12 -4.19 -4.66 -3.00
C SER A 12 -5.63 -4.53 -3.44
N ASP A 13 -5.86 -3.74 -4.49
CA ASP A 13 -7.15 -3.60 -5.13
C ASP A 13 -7.16 -4.45 -6.39
N CYS A 14 -7.96 -5.51 -6.39
CA CYS A 14 -7.94 -6.44 -7.51
C CYS A 14 -8.40 -5.80 -8.82
N SER A 15 -9.14 -4.70 -8.75
CA SER A 15 -9.55 -3.99 -9.96
C SER A 15 -8.52 -2.95 -10.43
N ALA A 16 -7.47 -2.78 -9.66
CA ALA A 16 -6.33 -1.93 -10.02
C ALA A 16 -6.63 -0.44 -10.12
N GLY A 17 -7.77 -0.03 -9.60
CA GLY A 17 -8.13 1.40 -9.64
C GLY A 17 -7.63 2.19 -8.45
N ALA A 18 -7.18 1.50 -7.43
CA ALA A 18 -6.71 2.14 -6.21
C ALA A 18 -5.61 1.27 -5.61
N GLY A 19 -5.25 1.52 -4.36
CA GLY A 19 -4.30 0.71 -3.63
C GLY A 19 -2.91 0.68 -4.24
N LEU A 20 -2.20 -0.38 -3.97
CA LEU A 20 -0.83 -0.48 -4.44
C LEU A 20 -0.74 -0.50 -5.96
N GLN A 21 -1.73 -1.03 -6.64
CA GLN A 21 -1.71 -1.08 -8.09
C GLN A 21 -1.74 0.32 -8.71
N ALA A 22 -2.55 1.21 -8.16
CA ALA A 22 -2.58 2.59 -8.62
C ALA A 22 -1.25 3.27 -8.33
N ASP A 23 -0.65 2.99 -7.19
CA ASP A 23 0.65 3.56 -6.85
C ASP A 23 1.75 3.08 -7.79
N LEU A 24 1.70 1.80 -8.17
CA LEU A 24 2.68 1.28 -9.12
C LEU A 24 2.56 1.96 -10.47
N LYS A 25 1.33 2.17 -10.93
CA LYS A 25 1.12 2.84 -12.21
C LYS A 25 1.62 4.28 -12.17
N ALA A 26 1.31 4.98 -11.08
CA ALA A 26 1.73 6.37 -10.93
C ALA A 26 3.25 6.48 -10.87
N ALA A 27 3.88 5.61 -10.10
CA ALA A 27 5.33 5.62 -9.98
C ALA A 27 5.99 5.36 -11.32
N HIS A 28 5.48 4.37 -12.04
CA HIS A 28 6.03 4.03 -13.36
C HIS A 28 5.89 5.21 -14.32
N ALA A 29 4.74 5.87 -14.30
CA ALA A 29 4.53 7.02 -15.17
C ALA A 29 5.47 8.16 -14.88
N MET A 30 5.94 8.24 -13.64
CA MET A 30 6.86 9.29 -13.23
C MET A 30 8.32 8.89 -13.30
N GLY A 31 8.60 7.71 -13.80
CA GLY A 31 9.96 7.25 -13.95
C GLY A 31 10.59 6.67 -12.69
N ALA A 32 9.80 6.27 -11.73
CA ALA A 32 10.30 5.67 -10.50
C ALA A 32 10.05 4.16 -10.49
N PHE A 33 10.87 3.45 -9.73
CA PHE A 33 10.67 2.03 -9.51
C PHE A 33 10.00 1.86 -8.14
N ALA A 34 8.85 1.22 -8.10
CA ALA A 34 8.10 1.10 -6.86
C ALA A 34 8.16 -0.31 -6.31
N LEU A 35 8.54 -0.39 -5.04
CA LEU A 35 8.46 -1.62 -4.26
C LEU A 35 7.15 -1.59 -3.49
N THR A 36 6.70 -2.74 -3.03
CA THR A 36 5.43 -2.82 -2.33
C THR A 36 5.56 -3.54 -1.00
N ALA A 37 4.72 -3.12 -0.06
CA ALA A 37 4.45 -3.89 1.14
C ALA A 37 2.93 -3.97 1.24
N VAL A 38 2.38 -5.17 1.12
CA VAL A 38 0.94 -5.37 1.02
C VAL A 38 0.35 -5.52 2.39
N THR A 39 -0.65 -4.70 2.71
CA THR A 39 -1.28 -4.71 4.02
C THR A 39 -2.55 -5.54 4.06
N CYS A 40 -3.22 -5.67 2.93
CA CYS A 40 -4.43 -6.48 2.84
C CYS A 40 -4.74 -6.75 1.37
N VAL A 41 -5.60 -7.69 1.16
CA VAL A 41 -6.10 -8.01 -0.17
C VAL A 41 -7.58 -7.71 -0.19
N VAL A 42 -8.04 -6.95 -1.16
CA VAL A 42 -9.43 -6.53 -1.23
C VAL A 42 -10.04 -7.01 -2.54
N SER A 43 -11.18 -7.67 -2.42
CA SER A 43 -11.96 -8.08 -3.57
C SER A 43 -12.96 -6.97 -3.82
N GLU A 44 -12.72 -6.18 -4.84
CA GLU A 44 -13.54 -5.00 -5.08
C GLU A 44 -13.58 -4.61 -6.55
N ALA A 45 -14.56 -3.80 -6.86
CA ALA A 45 -14.74 -3.16 -8.15
C ALA A 45 -15.35 -1.80 -7.87
N PRO A 46 -15.43 -0.91 -8.85
CA PRO A 46 -16.00 0.41 -8.59
C PRO A 46 -17.38 0.28 -7.94
N GLY A 47 -17.50 0.91 -6.78
CA GLY A 47 -18.76 0.93 -6.05
C GLY A 47 -19.07 -0.32 -5.26
N THR A 48 -18.21 -1.30 -5.24
CA THR A 48 -18.49 -2.57 -4.59
C THR A 48 -17.27 -3.13 -3.91
N VAL A 49 -17.38 -3.47 -2.63
CA VAL A 49 -16.36 -4.19 -1.91
C VAL A 49 -16.97 -5.48 -1.41
N ARG A 50 -16.37 -6.60 -1.77
CA ARG A 50 -16.95 -7.89 -1.45
C ARG A 50 -16.23 -8.59 -0.32
N GLY A 51 -14.96 -8.38 -0.16
CA GLY A 51 -14.20 -9.00 0.91
C GLY A 51 -12.86 -8.37 1.12
N ILE A 52 -12.34 -8.48 2.31
CA ILE A 52 -11.03 -7.94 2.69
C ILE A 52 -10.34 -8.99 3.55
N GLN A 53 -9.08 -9.23 3.25
CA GLN A 53 -8.29 -10.08 4.11
C GLN A 53 -7.01 -9.37 4.47
N GLU A 54 -6.77 -9.22 5.76
CA GLU A 54 -5.58 -8.55 6.26
C GLU A 54 -4.39 -9.47 6.18
N VAL A 55 -3.25 -8.90 5.86
CA VAL A 55 -1.99 -9.61 5.97
C VAL A 55 -1.53 -9.47 7.41
N ASP A 56 -0.98 -10.53 7.97
CA ASP A 56 -0.48 -10.52 9.33
C ASP A 56 0.48 -9.34 9.51
N PRO A 57 0.29 -8.53 10.55
CA PRO A 57 1.15 -7.37 10.77
C PRO A 57 2.65 -7.71 10.82
N ALA A 58 3.01 -8.87 11.31
CA ALA A 58 4.42 -9.26 11.32
C ALA A 58 4.94 -9.43 9.89
N LEU A 59 4.11 -9.94 8.98
CA LEU A 59 4.52 -10.10 7.61
C LEU A 59 4.55 -8.75 6.88
N VAL A 60 3.65 -7.85 7.21
CA VAL A 60 3.71 -6.50 6.65
C VAL A 60 5.03 -5.83 7.06
N ALA A 61 5.39 -5.92 8.33
CA ALA A 61 6.64 -5.35 8.81
C ALA A 61 7.85 -5.98 8.13
N ASP A 62 7.78 -7.28 7.89
CA ASP A 62 8.90 -7.96 7.26
C ASP A 62 9.06 -7.55 5.79
N GLN A 63 7.97 -7.33 5.08
CA GLN A 63 8.03 -6.82 3.72
C GLN A 63 8.72 -5.45 3.68
N VAL A 64 8.37 -4.58 4.61
CA VAL A 64 8.99 -3.27 4.69
C VAL A 64 10.48 -3.41 4.97
N ARG A 65 10.81 -4.27 5.92
CA ARG A 65 12.19 -4.44 6.36
C ARG A 65 13.06 -5.00 5.25
N ILE A 66 12.60 -6.02 4.58
CA ILE A 66 13.41 -6.62 3.53
C ILE A 66 13.64 -5.65 2.37
N ASN A 67 12.64 -4.82 2.06
CA ASN A 67 12.80 -3.82 1.03
C ASN A 67 13.85 -2.78 1.43
N LEU A 68 13.81 -2.35 2.69
CA LEU A 68 14.79 -1.36 3.15
C LEU A 68 16.19 -1.95 3.22
N GLU A 69 16.30 -3.24 3.44
CA GLU A 69 17.61 -3.90 3.51
C GLU A 69 18.24 -4.11 2.15
N HIS A 70 17.44 -4.28 1.13
CA HIS A 70 17.96 -4.70 -0.17
C HIS A 70 17.89 -3.64 -1.26
N PHE A 71 17.20 -2.53 -1.03
CA PHE A 71 17.03 -1.51 -2.05
C PHE A 71 17.27 -0.12 -1.48
N PRO A 72 17.79 0.80 -2.29
CA PRO A 72 18.04 2.17 -1.82
C PRO A 72 16.74 2.98 -1.88
N VAL A 73 15.84 2.70 -0.95
CA VAL A 73 14.53 3.34 -0.93
C VAL A 73 14.68 4.80 -0.56
N ARG A 74 14.16 5.68 -1.40
CA ARG A 74 14.27 7.11 -1.20
C ARG A 74 13.00 7.76 -0.70
N ALA A 75 11.87 7.12 -0.88
CA ALA A 75 10.59 7.67 -0.44
C ALA A 75 9.65 6.52 -0.10
N VAL A 76 8.78 6.76 0.85
CA VAL A 76 7.78 5.79 1.26
C VAL A 76 6.43 6.48 1.25
N LYS A 77 5.46 5.84 0.64
CA LYS A 77 4.09 6.31 0.67
C LYS A 77 3.25 5.28 1.40
N THR A 78 2.41 5.73 2.31
CA THR A 78 1.46 4.84 2.94
C THR A 78 0.08 5.14 2.37
N GLY A 79 -0.56 4.11 1.85
CA GLY A 79 -1.93 4.23 1.41
C GLY A 79 -2.87 3.88 2.55
N MET A 80 -4.07 3.48 2.21
CA MET A 80 -5.00 3.04 3.22
C MET A 80 -4.46 1.79 3.86
N LEU A 81 -4.32 1.84 5.17
CA LEU A 81 -3.89 0.68 5.91
C LEU A 81 -5.12 -0.07 6.32
N CYS A 82 -5.23 -1.29 5.91
CA CYS A 82 -6.44 -2.05 6.14
C CYS A 82 -6.74 -2.32 7.60
N LEU A 83 -5.81 -1.98 8.45
CA LEU A 83 -6.05 -2.11 9.87
C LEU A 83 -6.89 -1.02 10.45
N LEU A 84 -7.11 0.02 9.70
CA LEU A 84 -7.82 1.14 10.24
C LEU A 84 -9.19 0.85 10.69
N TYR A 85 -9.83 -0.05 10.04
CA TYR A 85 -11.18 -0.26 10.41
C TYR A 85 -11.32 -0.96 11.72
N THR A 86 -10.24 -1.40 12.28
CA THR A 86 -10.31 -1.97 13.60
C THR A 86 -10.22 -0.89 14.65
N SER A 87 -9.91 0.32 14.23
CA SER A 87 -9.82 1.40 15.16
C SER A 87 -11.18 1.76 15.67
N PRO A 88 -11.33 1.96 16.92
CA PRO A 88 -12.62 2.38 17.47
C PRO A 88 -12.92 3.81 17.22
N SER A 89 -12.00 4.57 16.74
CA SER A 89 -12.18 5.99 16.63
C SER A 89 -12.41 6.40 15.22
N PRO A 90 -13.62 6.67 14.86
CA PRO A 90 -13.91 7.16 13.54
C PRO A 90 -13.26 8.45 13.25
N ARG A 91 -12.99 9.22 14.30
CA ARG A 91 -12.44 10.44 14.05
C ARG A 91 -11.09 10.32 13.62
N ASP A 92 -10.37 9.34 13.99
CA ASP A 92 -9.05 9.16 13.55
C ASP A 92 -9.00 8.95 12.10
N MET A 93 -9.94 8.25 11.58
CA MET A 93 -9.92 8.01 10.21
C MET A 93 -10.25 9.20 9.44
N ARG A 94 -11.12 10.02 9.97
CA ARG A 94 -11.46 11.10 9.23
C ARG A 94 -10.41 12.04 9.19
N ARG A 95 -9.62 12.20 10.20
CA ARG A 95 -8.70 13.19 10.10
C ARG A 95 -7.62 12.84 9.27
N SER A 96 -7.41 11.69 9.10
CA SER A 96 -6.35 11.39 8.31
C SER A 96 -6.64 11.63 6.92
N ARG A 97 -7.59 12.04 6.81
CA ARG A 97 -7.85 12.22 5.59
C ARG A 97 -7.76 13.11 5.15
#